data_8c7135daf9c6e308103fc240af479368
#
_entry.id   8c7135daf9c6e308103fc240af479368
#
_cell.length_a   1.000
_cell.length_b   1.000
_cell.length_c   1.000
_cell.angle_alpha   90.00
_cell.angle_beta   90.00
_cell.angle_gamma   90.00
#
_symmetry.space_group_name_H-M   'P 1'
#
loop_
_entity.id
_entity.type
_entity.pdbx_description
1 polymer ?
#
loop_
_entity_poly.entity_id
_entity_poly.type
_entity_poly.pdbx_seq_one_letter_code
_entity_poly.pdbx_strand_id
1 'polypeptide(L)'
;MARPIKETPILYGEEARKFEMRMLNPTPVSQERKKQIMRDYEFLRGKGVNCRFWKMALDKNNIIYKRLDEHDYIKSFNCGDEDLNDFIKNDALLYYKSRLSTSYILEDKTTGEVIGYFSLAHDRISLTDFPSNSSYNRFRKKFFAQGKMFKSYPAIKICRLATSLNYRGEGIGSMIINMIIASYQQDNKAGCRFVTVDAYASALPFYYNQGFVPLSKEDEGADTRQLYFDLKQL
;
A
#
# COMPACT_ATOMS: atom_id res chain seq x y z
N MET A 1 -16.99 -17.69 16.51
CA MET A 1 -16.09 -17.45 17.66
C MET A 1 -14.72 -17.07 17.10
N ALA A 2 -14.33 -15.81 17.25
CA ALA A 2 -13.01 -15.34 16.83
C ALA A 2 -11.93 -15.98 17.72
N ARG A 3 -10.86 -16.50 17.11
CA ARG A 3 -9.70 -17.00 17.86
C ARG A 3 -9.01 -15.81 18.54
N PRO A 4 -8.62 -15.91 19.81
CA PRO A 4 -7.88 -14.84 20.47
C PRO A 4 -6.58 -14.59 19.71
N ILE A 5 -6.30 -13.29 19.45
CA ILE A 5 -5.05 -12.83 18.84
C ILE A 5 -3.93 -13.20 19.80
N LYS A 6 -2.94 -13.96 19.34
CA LYS A 6 -1.72 -14.19 20.11
C LYS A 6 -1.06 -12.84 20.36
N GLU A 7 -0.78 -12.55 21.62
CA GLU A 7 -0.02 -11.36 22.01
C GLU A 7 1.27 -11.29 21.20
N THR A 8 1.54 -10.10 20.67
CA THR A 8 2.78 -9.84 19.92
C THR A 8 3.95 -10.05 20.89
N PRO A 9 4.95 -10.88 20.56
CA PRO A 9 6.07 -11.11 21.47
C PRO A 9 6.77 -9.79 21.77
N ILE A 10 6.87 -9.46 23.05
CA ILE A 10 7.65 -8.30 23.51
C ILE A 10 9.12 -8.65 23.29
N LEU A 11 9.78 -7.92 22.40
CA LEU A 11 11.19 -8.13 22.09
C LEU A 11 12.06 -7.46 23.17
N TYR A 12 13.00 -8.21 23.76
CA TYR A 12 13.95 -7.72 24.75
C TYR A 12 15.41 -7.87 24.28
N GLY A 13 16.29 -7.04 24.82
CA GLY A 13 17.74 -7.19 24.64
C GLY A 13 18.22 -7.05 23.20
N GLU A 14 18.99 -8.01 22.72
CA GLU A 14 19.59 -7.98 21.38
C GLU A 14 18.57 -8.07 20.23
N GLU A 15 17.48 -8.78 20.40
CA GLU A 15 16.43 -8.88 19.39
C GLU A 15 15.69 -7.56 19.21
N ALA A 16 15.41 -6.86 20.29
CA ALA A 16 14.86 -5.50 20.25
C ALA A 16 15.84 -4.53 19.55
N ARG A 17 17.14 -4.62 19.86
CA ARG A 17 18.19 -3.83 19.18
C ARG A 17 18.30 -4.16 17.70
N LYS A 18 18.27 -5.45 17.31
CA LYS A 18 18.28 -5.87 15.90
C LYS A 18 17.06 -5.38 15.15
N PHE A 19 15.88 -5.45 15.79
CA PHE A 19 14.63 -4.90 15.23
C PHE A 19 14.73 -3.38 15.07
N GLU A 20 15.23 -2.68 16.08
CA GLU A 20 15.46 -1.24 16.05
C GLU A 20 16.47 -0.81 14.97
N MET A 21 17.55 -1.55 14.81
CA MET A 21 18.54 -1.35 13.75
C MET A 21 17.96 -1.57 12.35
N ARG A 22 17.10 -2.57 12.17
CA ARG A 22 16.37 -2.77 10.90
C ARG A 22 15.39 -1.64 10.59
N MET A 23 14.74 -1.08 11.62
CA MET A 23 13.85 0.07 11.47
C MET A 23 14.60 1.37 11.17
N LEU A 24 15.77 1.55 11.76
CA LEU A 24 16.62 2.72 11.53
C LEU A 24 17.36 2.67 10.18
N ASN A 25 17.69 1.46 9.73
CA ASN A 25 18.35 1.20 8.45
C ASN A 25 17.56 0.14 7.68
N PRO A 26 16.42 0.50 7.06
CA PRO A 26 15.67 -0.45 6.24
C PRO A 26 16.58 -0.97 5.14
N THR A 27 16.55 -2.29 4.97
CA THR A 27 17.29 -2.95 3.88
C THR A 27 16.85 -2.33 2.55
N PRO A 28 17.76 -1.86 1.71
CA PRO A 28 17.39 -1.36 0.40
C PRO A 28 16.61 -2.45 -0.36
N VAL A 29 15.61 -2.02 -1.11
CA VAL A 29 14.79 -2.94 -1.93
C VAL A 29 15.70 -3.74 -2.84
N SER A 30 15.61 -5.08 -2.77
CA SER A 30 16.46 -5.96 -3.58
C SER A 30 16.25 -5.73 -5.07
N GLN A 31 17.25 -6.06 -5.89
CA GLN A 31 17.15 -5.93 -7.35
C GLN A 31 16.03 -6.79 -7.93
N GLU A 32 15.79 -7.98 -7.34
CA GLU A 32 14.67 -8.83 -7.71
C GLU A 32 13.33 -8.16 -7.40
N ARG A 33 13.21 -7.52 -6.22
CA ARG A 33 12.00 -6.80 -5.83
C ARG A 33 11.73 -5.60 -6.75
N LYS A 34 12.76 -4.85 -7.13
CA LYS A 34 12.65 -3.76 -8.11
C LYS A 34 12.15 -4.27 -9.46
N LYS A 35 12.76 -5.36 -9.96
CA LYS A 35 12.33 -5.99 -11.21
C LYS A 35 10.89 -6.51 -11.14
N GLN A 36 10.45 -7.02 -9.98
CA GLN A 36 9.08 -7.48 -9.78
C GLN A 36 8.09 -6.32 -9.83
N ILE A 37 8.38 -5.22 -9.12
CA ILE A 37 7.57 -4.00 -9.14
C ILE A 37 7.39 -3.51 -10.59
N MET A 38 8.49 -3.44 -11.36
CA MET A 38 8.46 -2.99 -12.75
C MET A 38 7.65 -3.93 -13.66
N ARG A 39 7.81 -5.24 -13.50
CA ARG A 39 7.04 -6.22 -14.28
C ARG A 39 5.53 -6.13 -14.03
N ASP A 40 5.13 -5.99 -12.77
CA ASP A 40 3.70 -5.89 -12.41
C ASP A 40 3.10 -4.59 -12.96
N TYR A 41 3.85 -3.50 -12.92
CA TYR A 41 3.45 -2.23 -13.51
C TYR A 41 3.28 -2.32 -15.04
N GLU A 42 4.30 -2.81 -15.77
CA GLU A 42 4.27 -2.95 -17.22
C GLU A 42 3.16 -3.89 -17.69
N PHE A 43 2.92 -4.96 -16.94
CA PHE A 43 1.81 -5.88 -17.19
C PHE A 43 0.46 -5.15 -17.17
N LEU A 44 0.18 -4.38 -16.11
CA LEU A 44 -1.09 -3.66 -15.96
C LEU A 44 -1.21 -2.45 -16.91
N ARG A 45 -0.09 -1.90 -17.37
CA ARG A 45 -0.07 -0.83 -18.37
C ARG A 45 -0.35 -1.30 -19.81
N GLY A 46 -0.57 -2.60 -20.04
CA GLY A 46 -0.88 -3.17 -21.34
C GLY A 46 0.34 -3.43 -22.25
N LYS A 47 1.56 -3.35 -21.70
CA LYS A 47 2.78 -3.80 -22.34
C LYS A 47 3.02 -5.26 -21.93
N GLY A 48 2.38 -6.21 -22.64
CA GLY A 48 2.42 -7.63 -22.31
C GLY A 48 3.84 -8.19 -22.16
N VAL A 49 4.28 -8.37 -20.95
CA VAL A 49 5.47 -9.14 -20.62
C VAL A 49 5.04 -10.57 -20.27
N ASN A 50 5.52 -11.53 -21.06
CA ASN A 50 5.25 -12.96 -20.89
C ASN A 50 5.85 -13.47 -19.57
N CYS A 51 5.09 -13.40 -18.48
CA CYS A 51 5.52 -13.82 -17.13
C CYS A 51 5.30 -15.33 -16.93
N ARG A 52 6.29 -16.16 -17.29
CA ARG A 52 6.28 -17.63 -17.08
C ARG A 52 6.37 -18.11 -15.62
N PHE A 53 6.33 -17.23 -14.64
CA PHE A 53 6.64 -17.60 -13.24
C PHE A 53 5.45 -17.67 -12.26
N TRP A 54 4.22 -17.52 -12.75
CA TRP A 54 3.05 -17.57 -11.86
C TRP A 54 2.18 -18.78 -12.19
N LYS A 55 2.22 -19.80 -11.34
CA LYS A 55 1.14 -20.79 -11.25
C LYS A 55 -0.05 -20.10 -10.59
N MET A 56 -0.84 -19.36 -11.34
CA MET A 56 -2.10 -18.81 -10.87
C MET A 56 -3.25 -19.44 -11.64
N ALA A 57 -4.31 -19.78 -10.92
CA ALA A 57 -5.60 -20.14 -11.51
C ALA A 57 -6.21 -18.97 -12.31
N LEU A 58 -5.74 -17.74 -12.06
CA LEU A 58 -6.19 -16.53 -12.73
C LEU A 58 -5.36 -16.26 -13.98
N ASP A 59 -6.01 -16.18 -15.14
CA ASP A 59 -5.37 -15.69 -16.36
C ASP A 59 -5.21 -14.17 -16.28
N LYS A 60 -3.99 -13.72 -16.02
CA LYS A 60 -3.67 -12.29 -15.89
C LYS A 60 -3.98 -11.47 -17.15
N ASN A 61 -3.98 -12.10 -18.34
CA ASN A 61 -4.37 -11.42 -19.57
C ASN A 61 -5.84 -11.00 -19.58
N ASN A 62 -6.64 -11.57 -18.68
CA ASN A 62 -8.06 -11.26 -18.52
C ASN A 62 -8.36 -10.21 -17.44
N ILE A 63 -7.35 -9.63 -16.79
CA ILE A 63 -7.56 -8.58 -15.80
C ILE A 63 -7.63 -7.22 -16.48
N ILE A 64 -8.69 -6.47 -16.22
CA ILE A 64 -8.79 -5.03 -16.53
C ILE A 64 -8.48 -4.24 -15.27
N TYR A 65 -7.63 -3.24 -15.42
CA TYR A 65 -7.43 -2.20 -14.44
C TYR A 65 -8.07 -0.91 -14.93
N LYS A 66 -8.96 -0.32 -14.13
CA LYS A 66 -9.61 0.94 -14.47
C LYS A 66 -9.88 1.79 -13.23
N ARG A 67 -9.95 3.11 -13.44
CA ARG A 67 -10.48 4.02 -12.43
C ARG A 67 -11.98 3.84 -12.34
N LEU A 68 -12.51 3.80 -11.12
CA LEU A 68 -13.95 3.78 -10.87
C LEU A 68 -14.53 5.15 -11.26
N ASP A 69 -15.54 5.15 -12.09
CA ASP A 69 -16.26 6.36 -12.51
C ASP A 69 -17.76 6.26 -12.21
N GLU A 70 -18.52 7.31 -12.54
CA GLU A 70 -19.94 7.41 -12.20
C GLU A 70 -20.85 6.47 -13.01
N HIS A 71 -20.35 5.84 -14.05
CA HIS A 71 -21.07 4.84 -14.86
C HIS A 71 -20.81 3.41 -14.37
N ASP A 72 -19.82 3.23 -13.49
CA ASP A 72 -19.49 1.93 -12.91
C ASP A 72 -20.48 1.58 -11.80
N TYR A 73 -21.03 0.37 -11.87
CA TYR A 73 -21.86 -0.19 -10.82
C TYR A 73 -21.30 -1.52 -10.33
N ILE A 74 -20.89 -1.55 -9.08
CA ILE A 74 -20.33 -2.75 -8.45
C ILE A 74 -21.46 -3.54 -7.81
N LYS A 75 -21.94 -4.56 -8.53
CA LYS A 75 -23.06 -5.41 -8.08
C LYS A 75 -22.72 -6.23 -6.84
N SER A 76 -21.52 -6.81 -6.80
CA SER A 76 -21.08 -7.68 -5.72
C SER A 76 -19.58 -7.54 -5.52
N PHE A 77 -19.20 -7.43 -4.28
CA PHE A 77 -17.83 -7.52 -3.84
C PHE A 77 -17.78 -8.02 -2.39
N ASN A 78 -16.94 -9.00 -2.12
CA ASN A 78 -16.77 -9.53 -0.77
C ASN A 78 -15.31 -9.84 -0.51
N CYS A 79 -14.66 -9.05 0.37
CA CYS A 79 -13.32 -9.30 0.86
C CYS A 79 -13.30 -9.85 2.30
N GLY A 80 -14.48 -10.12 2.91
CA GLY A 80 -14.60 -10.58 4.29
C GLY A 80 -14.54 -9.48 5.35
N ASP A 81 -14.54 -8.21 4.93
CA ASP A 81 -14.61 -7.03 5.78
C ASP A 81 -15.77 -6.16 5.28
N GLU A 82 -16.76 -5.91 6.15
CA GLU A 82 -17.98 -5.21 5.78
C GLU A 82 -17.74 -3.73 5.45
N ASP A 83 -16.87 -3.05 6.19
CA ASP A 83 -16.52 -1.64 5.93
C ASP A 83 -15.91 -1.48 4.53
N LEU A 84 -14.98 -2.36 4.19
CA LEU A 84 -14.36 -2.35 2.87
C LEU A 84 -15.33 -2.75 1.75
N ASN A 85 -16.25 -3.68 2.03
CA ASN A 85 -17.27 -4.10 1.06
C ASN A 85 -18.30 -2.99 0.81
N ASP A 86 -18.74 -2.31 1.86
CA ASP A 86 -19.70 -1.22 1.78
C ASP A 86 -19.10 0.00 1.09
N PHE A 87 -17.87 0.36 1.47
CA PHE A 87 -17.18 1.50 0.87
C PHE A 87 -17.14 1.43 -0.66
N ILE A 88 -16.70 0.31 -1.23
CA ILE A 88 -16.56 0.23 -2.69
C ILE A 88 -17.90 0.25 -3.43
N LYS A 89 -18.97 -0.25 -2.80
CA LYS A 89 -20.32 -0.28 -3.38
C LYS A 89 -21.03 1.07 -3.27
N ASN A 90 -20.89 1.75 -2.14
CA ASN A 90 -21.75 2.87 -1.78
C ASN A 90 -20.99 4.20 -1.68
N ASP A 91 -19.76 4.20 -1.13
CA ASP A 91 -19.07 5.43 -0.76
C ASP A 91 -18.00 5.88 -1.78
N ALA A 92 -17.38 4.94 -2.48
CA ALA A 92 -16.21 5.24 -3.33
C ALA A 92 -16.49 6.35 -4.37
N LEU A 93 -17.68 6.35 -4.98
CA LEU A 93 -18.08 7.39 -5.93
C LEU A 93 -18.41 8.72 -5.27
N LEU A 94 -18.96 8.72 -4.05
CA LEU A 94 -19.19 9.94 -3.27
C LEU A 94 -17.86 10.61 -2.88
N TYR A 95 -16.88 9.80 -2.46
CA TYR A 95 -15.52 10.27 -2.18
C TYR A 95 -14.84 10.83 -3.42
N TYR A 96 -15.02 10.20 -4.58
CA TYR A 96 -14.50 10.71 -5.85
C TYR A 96 -15.13 12.06 -6.23
N LYS A 97 -16.46 12.18 -6.18
CA LYS A 97 -17.19 13.44 -6.47
C LYS A 97 -16.80 14.56 -5.50
N SER A 98 -16.56 14.22 -4.24
CA SER A 98 -16.10 15.17 -3.21
C SER A 98 -14.58 15.44 -3.28
N ARG A 99 -13.85 14.82 -4.22
CA ARG A 99 -12.40 14.93 -4.38
C ARG A 99 -11.58 14.53 -3.14
N LEU A 100 -12.12 13.61 -2.34
CA LEU A 100 -11.47 13.09 -1.14
C LEU A 100 -10.53 11.94 -1.47
N SER A 101 -10.95 11.01 -2.35
CA SER A 101 -10.11 9.93 -2.84
C SER A 101 -10.54 9.48 -4.25
N THR A 102 -9.63 8.79 -4.91
CA THR A 102 -9.90 8.16 -6.22
C THR A 102 -9.75 6.65 -6.05
N SER A 103 -10.78 5.90 -6.43
CA SER A 103 -10.79 4.45 -6.36
C SER A 103 -10.50 3.83 -7.72
N TYR A 104 -9.83 2.69 -7.69
CA TYR A 104 -9.47 1.89 -8.86
C TYR A 104 -9.88 0.44 -8.60
N ILE A 105 -10.39 -0.23 -9.62
CA ILE A 105 -10.78 -1.64 -9.56
C ILE A 105 -9.97 -2.49 -10.51
N LEU A 106 -9.76 -3.74 -10.10
CA LEU A 106 -9.29 -4.83 -10.94
C LEU A 106 -10.48 -5.74 -11.20
N GLU A 107 -10.78 -5.99 -12.45
CA GLU A 107 -11.97 -6.74 -12.90
C GLU A 107 -11.54 -7.85 -13.84
N ASP A 108 -12.16 -9.02 -13.74
CA ASP A 108 -12.03 -10.10 -14.70
C ASP A 108 -12.86 -9.74 -15.96
N LYS A 109 -12.19 -9.65 -17.11
CA LYS A 109 -12.82 -9.32 -18.41
C LYS A 109 -13.94 -10.28 -18.81
N THR A 110 -13.79 -11.55 -18.42
CA THR A 110 -14.67 -12.63 -18.85
C THR A 110 -15.95 -12.64 -18.04
N THR A 111 -15.81 -12.46 -16.72
CA THR A 111 -16.95 -12.57 -15.78
C THR A 111 -17.51 -11.21 -15.36
N GLY A 112 -16.75 -10.13 -15.50
CA GLY A 112 -17.08 -8.82 -14.96
C GLY A 112 -16.98 -8.77 -13.43
N GLU A 113 -16.37 -9.77 -12.80
CA GLU A 113 -16.23 -9.83 -11.35
C GLU A 113 -15.10 -8.92 -10.88
N VAL A 114 -15.33 -8.15 -9.80
CA VAL A 114 -14.30 -7.33 -9.18
C VAL A 114 -13.38 -8.21 -8.34
N ILE A 115 -12.13 -8.34 -8.79
CA ILE A 115 -11.06 -9.14 -8.16
C ILE A 115 -10.51 -8.44 -6.95
N GLY A 116 -10.38 -7.11 -7.02
CA GLY A 116 -9.84 -6.29 -5.95
C GLY A 116 -9.97 -4.81 -6.28
N TYR A 117 -9.74 -3.97 -5.28
CA TYR A 117 -9.75 -2.52 -5.45
C TYR A 117 -8.78 -1.84 -4.50
N PHE A 118 -8.47 -0.60 -4.81
CA PHE A 118 -7.76 0.30 -3.89
C PHE A 118 -8.21 1.74 -4.10
N SER A 119 -8.03 2.56 -3.07
CA SER A 119 -8.35 3.99 -3.11
C SER A 119 -7.16 4.82 -2.68
N LEU A 120 -6.89 5.91 -3.40
CA LEU A 120 -5.76 6.80 -3.18
C LEU A 120 -6.22 8.21 -2.86
N ALA A 121 -5.52 8.87 -1.94
CA ALA A 121 -5.66 10.30 -1.65
C ALA A 121 -4.29 10.96 -1.53
N HIS A 122 -4.25 12.27 -1.79
CA HIS A 122 -3.04 13.05 -1.48
C HIS A 122 -2.79 13.08 0.02
N ASP A 123 -1.52 12.98 0.39
CA ASP A 123 -1.08 12.95 1.77
C ASP A 123 0.25 13.68 1.95
N ARG A 124 0.70 13.78 3.18
CA ARG A 124 2.01 14.32 3.53
C ARG A 124 2.52 13.65 4.80
N ILE A 125 3.83 13.50 4.90
CA ILE A 125 4.49 13.23 6.18
C ILE A 125 4.98 14.56 6.75
N SER A 126 4.54 14.90 7.94
CA SER A 126 4.77 16.20 8.58
C SER A 126 5.14 16.06 10.05
N LEU A 127 5.48 17.17 10.68
CA LEU A 127 5.81 17.21 12.09
C LEU A 127 4.69 16.66 12.99
N THR A 128 3.43 16.85 12.60
CA THR A 128 2.25 16.42 13.38
C THR A 128 2.09 14.90 13.46
N ASP A 129 2.78 14.16 12.59
CA ASP A 129 2.74 12.70 12.55
C ASP A 129 3.79 12.08 13.50
N PHE A 130 4.47 12.91 14.29
CA PHE A 130 5.51 12.50 15.22
C PHE A 130 5.24 13.09 16.63
N PRO A 131 5.65 12.36 17.67
CA PRO A 131 5.43 12.77 19.05
C PRO A 131 6.22 14.03 19.45
N SER A 132 7.30 14.31 18.73
CA SER A 132 8.18 15.44 19.04
C SER A 132 8.93 15.95 17.82
N ASN A 133 9.37 17.22 17.93
CA ASN A 133 10.31 17.81 16.97
C ASN A 133 11.59 16.98 16.79
N SER A 134 12.07 16.36 17.86
CA SER A 134 13.29 15.53 17.83
C SER A 134 13.08 14.27 16.99
N SER A 135 11.95 13.59 17.14
CA SER A 135 11.57 12.41 16.35
C SER A 135 11.43 12.75 14.87
N TYR A 136 10.73 13.84 14.55
CA TYR A 136 10.62 14.34 13.17
C TYR A 136 11.98 14.74 12.59
N ASN A 137 12.82 15.42 13.36
CA ASN A 137 14.18 15.79 12.91
C ASN A 137 15.04 14.56 12.61
N ARG A 138 14.91 13.50 13.42
CA ARG A 138 15.62 12.22 13.18
C ARG A 138 15.12 11.58 11.89
N PHE A 139 13.80 11.53 11.66
CA PHE A 139 13.21 11.03 10.43
C PHE A 139 13.71 11.79 9.21
N ARG A 140 13.57 13.12 9.17
CA ARG A 140 13.96 13.90 8.00
C ARG A 140 15.46 13.88 7.69
N LYS A 141 16.35 13.84 8.73
CA LYS A 141 17.79 13.71 8.54
C LYS A 141 18.19 12.41 7.84
N LYS A 142 17.44 11.35 8.02
CA LYS A 142 17.67 10.06 7.35
C LYS A 142 17.54 10.18 5.82
N PHE A 143 16.62 11.01 5.33
CA PHE A 143 16.31 11.12 3.90
C PHE A 143 16.87 12.37 3.23
N PHE A 144 17.17 13.42 3.99
CA PHE A 144 17.45 14.77 3.49
C PHE A 144 18.66 15.41 4.18
N ALA A 145 19.73 14.63 4.40
CA ALA A 145 20.90 15.06 5.18
C ALA A 145 21.61 16.31 4.64
N GLN A 146 21.52 16.57 3.32
CA GLN A 146 22.19 17.72 2.67
C GLN A 146 21.21 18.72 2.04
N GLY A 147 19.93 18.54 2.23
CA GLY A 147 18.89 19.35 1.60
C GLY A 147 18.24 20.39 2.50
N LYS A 148 17.51 21.32 1.87
CA LYS A 148 16.63 22.22 2.58
C LYS A 148 15.56 21.43 3.32
N MET A 149 15.48 21.59 4.64
CA MET A 149 14.54 20.85 5.48
C MET A 149 13.15 21.47 5.41
N PHE A 150 12.20 20.72 4.88
CA PHE A 150 10.79 21.14 4.82
C PHE A 150 10.04 20.76 6.11
N LYS A 151 8.91 21.45 6.34
CA LYS A 151 7.97 21.12 7.44
C LYS A 151 7.12 19.90 7.13
N SER A 152 6.99 19.57 5.85
CA SER A 152 6.26 18.37 5.37
C SER A 152 6.81 17.89 4.04
N TYR A 153 6.60 16.62 3.76
CA TYR A 153 7.03 15.96 2.53
C TYR A 153 5.83 15.32 1.83
N PRO A 154 5.69 15.49 0.49
CA PRO A 154 4.54 15.00 -0.24
C PRO A 154 4.49 13.47 -0.23
N ALA A 155 3.29 12.95 -0.05
CA ALA A 155 3.00 11.52 -0.06
C ALA A 155 1.69 11.24 -0.79
N ILE A 156 1.47 9.98 -1.13
CA ILE A 156 0.19 9.45 -1.54
C ILE A 156 -0.26 8.40 -0.51
N LYS A 157 -1.50 8.47 -0.07
CA LYS A 157 -2.06 7.56 0.91
C LYS A 157 -2.88 6.47 0.23
N ILE A 158 -2.61 5.23 0.60
CA ILE A 158 -3.51 4.11 0.33
C ILE A 158 -4.60 4.15 1.41
N CYS A 159 -5.76 4.68 1.04
CA CYS A 159 -6.89 4.81 1.97
C CYS A 159 -7.60 3.50 2.19
N ARG A 160 -7.75 2.69 1.13
CA ARG A 160 -8.38 1.38 1.14
C ARG A 160 -7.63 0.45 0.19
N LEU A 161 -7.52 -0.81 0.55
CA LEU A 161 -7.01 -1.88 -0.31
C LEU A 161 -7.69 -3.17 0.08
N ALA A 162 -8.37 -3.82 -0.87
CA ALA A 162 -9.05 -5.08 -0.63
C ALA A 162 -8.96 -6.02 -1.84
N THR A 163 -8.92 -7.32 -1.55
CA THR A 163 -8.96 -8.39 -2.55
C THR A 163 -10.16 -9.29 -2.24
N SER A 164 -10.96 -9.61 -3.24
CA SER A 164 -12.08 -10.54 -3.13
C SER A 164 -11.63 -11.88 -2.53
N LEU A 165 -12.49 -12.48 -1.69
CA LEU A 165 -12.22 -13.78 -1.05
C LEU A 165 -11.88 -14.87 -2.06
N ASN A 166 -12.52 -14.83 -3.24
CA ASN A 166 -12.33 -15.81 -4.32
C ASN A 166 -10.89 -15.79 -4.88
N TYR A 167 -10.19 -14.66 -4.75
CA TYR A 167 -8.84 -14.43 -5.29
C TYR A 167 -7.80 -14.19 -4.19
N ARG A 168 -8.14 -14.49 -2.94
CA ARG A 168 -7.22 -14.33 -1.81
C ARG A 168 -6.08 -15.36 -1.89
N GLY A 169 -4.86 -14.93 -1.62
CA GLY A 169 -3.66 -15.78 -1.74
C GLY A 169 -3.02 -15.79 -3.13
N GLU A 170 -3.69 -15.24 -4.16
CA GLU A 170 -3.24 -15.20 -5.55
C GLU A 170 -2.24 -14.06 -5.86
N GLY A 171 -1.77 -13.35 -4.83
CA GLY A 171 -0.79 -12.27 -4.97
C GLY A 171 -1.36 -10.94 -5.51
N ILE A 172 -2.68 -10.81 -5.64
CA ILE A 172 -3.36 -9.61 -6.16
C ILE A 172 -3.02 -8.36 -5.34
N GLY A 173 -3.05 -8.46 -4.01
CA GLY A 173 -2.69 -7.34 -3.14
C GLY A 173 -1.26 -6.85 -3.39
N SER A 174 -0.29 -7.77 -3.53
CA SER A 174 1.10 -7.42 -3.86
C SER A 174 1.23 -6.77 -5.23
N MET A 175 0.48 -7.26 -6.22
CA MET A 175 0.43 -6.67 -7.56
C MET A 175 -0.11 -5.23 -7.52
N ILE A 176 -1.17 -4.98 -6.77
CA ILE A 176 -1.73 -3.63 -6.56
C ILE A 176 -0.68 -2.70 -5.94
N ILE A 177 -0.01 -3.12 -4.87
CA ILE A 177 1.03 -2.31 -4.22
C ILE A 177 2.17 -1.99 -5.20
N ASN A 178 2.64 -2.97 -5.96
CA ASN A 178 3.69 -2.76 -6.94
C ASN A 178 3.28 -1.76 -8.03
N MET A 179 2.05 -1.85 -8.51
CA MET A 179 1.49 -0.92 -9.47
C MET A 179 1.42 0.51 -8.91
N ILE A 180 0.93 0.70 -7.69
CA ILE A 180 0.88 2.01 -7.04
C ILE A 180 2.28 2.61 -6.95
N ILE A 181 3.24 1.85 -6.42
CA ILE A 181 4.63 2.29 -6.25
C ILE A 181 5.23 2.72 -7.61
N ALA A 182 5.11 1.87 -8.63
CA ALA A 182 5.66 2.14 -9.95
C ALA A 182 5.00 3.34 -10.65
N SER A 183 3.67 3.51 -10.51
CA SER A 183 2.94 4.65 -11.08
C SER A 183 3.44 5.98 -10.53
N TYR A 184 3.68 6.06 -9.22
CA TYR A 184 4.18 7.29 -8.59
C TYR A 184 5.67 7.51 -8.77
N GLN A 185 6.42 6.51 -9.19
CA GLN A 185 7.81 6.65 -9.54
C GLN A 185 8.02 7.13 -10.99
N GLN A 186 7.25 6.58 -11.94
CA GLN A 186 7.48 6.83 -13.37
C GLN A 186 6.60 7.90 -13.99
N ASP A 187 5.30 7.92 -13.66
CA ASP A 187 4.30 8.77 -14.32
C ASP A 187 3.80 9.90 -13.40
N ASN A 188 4.60 10.30 -12.43
CA ASN A 188 4.20 11.27 -11.44
C ASN A 188 4.15 12.69 -12.02
N LYS A 189 2.96 13.29 -12.08
CA LYS A 189 2.75 14.67 -12.54
C LYS A 189 3.14 15.72 -11.48
N ALA A 190 3.29 15.31 -10.23
CA ALA A 190 3.67 16.18 -9.13
C ALA A 190 4.65 15.42 -8.21
N GLY A 191 5.59 16.12 -7.57
CA GLY A 191 6.52 15.47 -6.67
C GLY A 191 5.80 14.66 -5.58
N CYS A 192 6.10 13.38 -5.50
CA CYS A 192 5.65 12.46 -4.45
C CYS A 192 6.85 11.69 -3.93
N ARG A 193 7.09 11.77 -2.63
CA ARG A 193 8.26 11.12 -2.02
C ARG A 193 7.92 9.80 -1.36
N PHE A 194 6.74 9.70 -0.76
CA PHE A 194 6.36 8.54 0.04
C PHE A 194 5.00 7.99 -0.39
N VAL A 195 4.81 6.69 -0.20
CA VAL A 195 3.49 6.05 -0.14
C VAL A 195 3.20 5.77 1.32
N THR A 196 2.05 6.19 1.82
CA THR A 196 1.62 5.99 3.22
C THR A 196 0.40 5.09 3.29
N VAL A 197 0.21 4.45 4.42
CA VAL A 197 -0.98 3.65 4.74
C VAL A 197 -1.18 3.59 6.25
N ASP A 198 -2.43 3.67 6.71
CA ASP A 198 -2.82 3.30 8.06
C ASP A 198 -3.28 1.84 8.01
N ALA A 199 -2.38 0.94 8.40
CA ALA A 199 -2.59 -0.50 8.27
C ALA A 199 -3.19 -1.08 9.56
N TYR A 200 -4.24 -1.89 9.44
CA TYR A 200 -4.72 -2.70 10.56
C TYR A 200 -3.61 -3.64 11.05
N ALA A 201 -3.60 -3.91 12.36
CA ALA A 201 -2.61 -4.79 12.98
C ALA A 201 -2.52 -6.17 12.28
N SER A 202 -3.65 -6.71 11.83
CA SER A 202 -3.72 -7.97 11.08
C SER A 202 -3.08 -7.89 9.68
N ALA A 203 -2.98 -6.71 9.09
CA ALA A 203 -2.41 -6.48 7.75
C ALA A 203 -0.92 -6.09 7.78
N LEU A 204 -0.34 -5.81 8.96
CA LEU A 204 1.06 -5.40 9.08
C LEU A 204 2.05 -6.35 8.41
N PRO A 205 1.96 -7.69 8.57
CA PRO A 205 2.89 -8.61 7.93
C PRO A 205 2.87 -8.50 6.40
N PHE A 206 1.67 -8.27 5.82
CA PHE A 206 1.53 -8.05 4.37
C PHE A 206 2.32 -6.82 3.92
N TYR A 207 2.10 -5.66 4.57
CA TYR A 207 2.79 -4.42 4.19
C TYR A 207 4.30 -4.47 4.44
N TYR A 208 4.76 -5.11 5.53
CA TYR A 208 6.19 -5.30 5.78
C TYR A 208 6.86 -6.12 4.68
N ASN A 209 6.20 -7.17 4.20
CA ASN A 209 6.67 -7.97 3.06
C ASN A 209 6.71 -7.18 1.75
N GLN A 210 5.94 -6.08 1.64
CA GLN A 210 6.00 -5.16 0.50
C GLN A 210 7.08 -4.07 0.66
N GLY A 211 7.80 -4.04 1.78
CA GLY A 211 8.87 -3.08 2.05
C GLY A 211 8.41 -1.79 2.74
N PHE A 212 7.18 -1.75 3.22
CA PHE A 212 6.72 -0.65 4.08
C PHE A 212 7.38 -0.75 5.45
N VAL A 213 7.61 0.39 6.07
CA VAL A 213 8.18 0.49 7.42
C VAL A 213 7.31 1.41 8.29
N PRO A 214 7.28 1.19 9.61
CA PRO A 214 6.53 2.05 10.51
C PRO A 214 7.07 3.48 10.51
N LEU A 215 6.13 4.45 10.55
CA LEU A 215 6.49 5.85 10.64
C LEU A 215 6.98 6.23 12.04
N SER A 216 6.35 5.68 13.07
CA SER A 216 6.62 5.91 14.48
C SER A 216 6.68 4.59 15.25
N LYS A 217 7.19 4.64 16.49
CA LYS A 217 7.13 3.52 17.45
C LYS A 217 5.91 3.60 18.36
N GLU A 218 5.25 4.75 18.40
CA GLU A 218 4.22 5.05 19.40
C GLU A 218 2.89 4.38 19.12
N ASP A 219 2.66 4.00 17.87
CA ASP A 219 1.50 3.22 17.44
C ASP A 219 1.75 1.71 17.50
N GLU A 220 2.83 1.28 18.19
CA GLU A 220 3.10 -0.14 18.41
C GLU A 220 2.07 -0.73 19.36
N GLY A 221 1.34 -1.76 18.89
CA GLY A 221 0.25 -2.38 19.64
C GLY A 221 -1.12 -1.70 19.47
N ALA A 222 -1.24 -0.63 18.70
CA ALA A 222 -2.51 -0.05 18.33
C ALA A 222 -3.27 -0.90 17.29
N ASP A 223 -4.58 -0.72 17.19
CA ASP A 223 -5.42 -1.41 16.20
C ASP A 223 -5.01 -1.09 14.76
N THR A 224 -4.49 0.11 14.55
CA THR A 224 -3.94 0.57 13.28
C THR A 224 -2.55 1.16 13.48
N ARG A 225 -1.68 1.00 12.46
CA ARG A 225 -0.34 1.54 12.47
C ARG A 225 -0.03 2.29 11.20
N GLN A 226 0.55 3.47 11.33
CA GLN A 226 0.97 4.26 10.18
C GLN A 226 2.29 3.75 9.61
N LEU A 227 2.26 3.36 8.33
CA LEU A 227 3.42 2.87 7.59
C LEU A 227 3.73 3.78 6.41
N TYR A 228 4.99 3.75 5.96
CA TYR A 228 5.40 4.43 4.74
C TYR A 228 6.34 3.59 3.90
N PHE A 229 6.36 3.87 2.59
CA PHE A 229 7.34 3.37 1.64
C PHE A 229 8.06 4.56 0.98
N ASP A 230 9.39 4.53 0.90
CA ASP A 230 10.19 5.59 0.27
C ASP A 230 10.39 5.29 -1.22
N LEU A 231 9.74 6.07 -2.09
CA LEU A 231 9.82 5.90 -3.55
C LEU A 231 11.23 6.10 -4.12
N LYS A 232 12.15 6.74 -3.40
CA LYS A 232 13.54 6.90 -3.84
C LYS A 232 14.39 5.63 -3.65
N GLN A 233 13.90 4.61 -2.95
CA GLN A 233 14.65 3.36 -2.74
C GLN A 233 14.68 2.44 -3.98
N LEU A 234 13.93 2.77 -5.02
CA LEU A 234 13.84 2.01 -6.26
C LEU A 234 14.89 2.40 -7.29
#